data_4ee8ba5b826b4c1a2b124aeafd8823da
#
_entry.id   4ee8ba5b826b4c1a2b124aeafd8823da
#
_cell.length_a   1.000
_cell.length_b   1.000
_cell.length_c   1.000
_cell.angle_alpha   90.00
_cell.angle_beta   90.00
_cell.angle_gamma   90.00
#
_symmetry.space_group_name_H-M   'P 1'
#
loop_
_entity.id
_entity.type
_entity.pdbx_description
1 polymer ?
#
loop_
_entity_poly.entity_id
_entity_poly.type
_entity_poly.pdbx_seq_one_letter_code
_entity_poly.pdbx_strand_id
1 'polypeptide(L)'
;MFSIHIIQGFDQGNRLEIDHGTFRFGRDSDNDLQLHDSEVSRFHAKLQPDGDGFKVVDLESSNGTFVNGERSTSVRLSSGDRIQLGKTHIVFKVRGSETGNDYSAEIHFDDNTAVESQILDSVVSSFGGGLPLADAGVLTGDNSQSKMEADTLRSHLQVMYQT
;
A
#
# COMPACT_ATOMS: atom_id res chain seq x y z
N MET A 1 17.26 -4.58 13.31
CA MET A 1 16.06 -3.86 13.72
C MET A 1 14.95 -4.15 12.74
N PHE A 2 13.79 -4.53 13.21
CA PHE A 2 12.66 -4.94 12.39
C PHE A 2 11.50 -3.98 12.60
N SER A 3 10.64 -3.84 11.61
CA SER A 3 9.45 -3.01 11.75
C SER A 3 8.25 -3.64 11.05
N ILE A 4 7.09 -3.33 11.57
CA ILE A 4 5.81 -3.70 10.97
C ILE A 4 5.03 -2.44 10.67
N HIS A 5 4.36 -2.44 9.54
CA HIS A 5 3.55 -1.32 9.09
C HIS A 5 2.15 -1.83 8.75
N ILE A 6 1.14 -1.24 9.34
CA ILE A 6 -0.25 -1.55 8.98
C ILE A 6 -0.59 -0.74 7.74
N ILE A 7 -0.76 -1.44 6.61
CA ILE A 7 -1.03 -0.81 5.31
C ILE A 7 -2.51 -0.80 4.94
N GLN A 8 -3.31 -1.61 5.63
CA GLN A 8 -4.74 -1.66 5.39
C GLN A 8 -5.44 -2.14 6.65
N GLY A 9 -6.66 -1.64 6.90
CA GLY A 9 -7.49 -1.96 8.05
C GLY A 9 -7.82 -0.72 8.86
N PHE A 10 -8.49 -0.93 9.99
CA PHE A 10 -8.89 0.16 10.88
C PHE A 10 -7.69 0.92 11.45
N ASP A 11 -6.63 0.18 11.74
CA ASP A 11 -5.40 0.73 12.33
C ASP A 11 -4.35 1.13 11.29
N GLN A 12 -4.77 1.35 10.05
CA GLN A 12 -3.89 1.73 8.94
C GLN A 12 -3.03 2.95 9.29
N GLY A 13 -1.77 2.89 8.93
CA GLY A 13 -0.79 3.96 9.18
C GLY A 13 0.06 3.73 10.44
N ASN A 14 -0.35 2.83 11.32
CA ASN A 14 0.46 2.50 12.47
C ASN A 14 1.74 1.75 12.07
N ARG A 15 2.82 2.17 12.68
CA ARG A 15 4.13 1.56 12.50
C ARG A 15 4.71 1.23 13.86
N LEU A 16 5.24 0.02 13.98
CA LEU A 16 5.92 -0.44 15.18
C LEU A 16 7.30 -0.97 14.86
N GLU A 17 8.26 -0.67 15.72
CA GLU A 17 9.60 -1.25 15.65
C GLU A 17 9.69 -2.42 16.62
N ILE A 18 10.32 -3.49 16.17
CA ILE A 18 10.51 -4.73 16.92
C ILE A 18 12.00 -5.00 16.99
N ASP A 19 12.55 -5.01 18.20
CA ASP A 19 13.96 -5.29 18.38
C ASP A 19 14.21 -6.75 18.77
N HIS A 20 13.51 -7.22 19.77
CA HIS A 20 13.73 -8.55 20.34
C HIS A 20 12.43 -9.12 20.91
N GLY A 21 12.42 -10.42 21.09
CA GLY A 21 11.34 -11.10 21.79
C GLY A 21 10.14 -11.47 20.92
N THR A 22 9.16 -12.05 21.57
CA THR A 22 7.90 -12.43 20.93
C THR A 22 6.96 -11.25 20.95
N PHE A 23 6.31 -11.00 19.84
CA PHE A 23 5.38 -9.90 19.65
C PHE A 23 4.01 -10.43 19.21
N ARG A 24 2.96 -10.13 19.95
CA ARG A 24 1.62 -10.67 19.70
C ARG A 24 0.71 -9.66 19.03
N PHE A 25 -0.12 -10.17 18.14
CA PHE A 25 -1.17 -9.41 17.48
C PHE A 25 -2.54 -9.98 17.83
N GLY A 26 -3.50 -9.14 18.01
CA GLY A 26 -4.87 -9.55 18.21
C GLY A 26 -5.79 -8.42 18.57
N ARG A 27 -7.07 -8.72 18.69
CA ARG A 27 -8.08 -7.74 19.04
C ARG A 27 -8.08 -7.37 20.53
N ASP A 28 -7.54 -8.23 21.36
CA ASP A 28 -7.47 -8.01 22.79
C ASP A 28 -6.37 -7.00 23.13
N SER A 29 -6.62 -6.18 24.14
CA SER A 29 -5.65 -5.19 24.62
C SER A 29 -4.40 -5.78 25.29
N ASP A 30 -4.44 -7.06 25.64
CA ASP A 30 -3.30 -7.76 26.21
C ASP A 30 -2.24 -8.16 25.18
N ASN A 31 -2.48 -7.88 23.91
CA ASN A 31 -1.48 -8.04 22.84
C ASN A 31 -0.53 -6.84 22.80
N ASP A 32 0.67 -7.08 22.29
CA ASP A 32 1.66 -6.02 22.05
C ASP A 32 1.16 -5.03 20.98
N LEU A 33 0.39 -5.53 20.00
CA LEU A 33 -0.33 -4.73 19.05
C LEU A 33 -1.81 -5.12 19.04
N GLN A 34 -2.64 -4.24 19.58
CA GLN A 34 -4.07 -4.39 19.51
C GLN A 34 -4.58 -3.97 18.11
N LEU A 35 -5.35 -4.83 17.50
CA LEU A 35 -5.97 -4.58 16.20
C LEU A 35 -7.49 -4.41 16.36
N HIS A 36 -8.02 -3.29 15.90
CA HIS A 36 -9.44 -2.96 15.98
C HIS A 36 -10.23 -3.53 14.79
N ASP A 37 -10.11 -4.82 14.58
CA ASP A 37 -10.75 -5.54 13.49
C ASP A 37 -11.58 -6.69 14.07
N SER A 38 -12.86 -6.70 13.75
CA SER A 38 -13.80 -7.72 14.24
C SER A 38 -13.49 -9.13 13.72
N GLU A 39 -12.79 -9.23 12.61
CA GLU A 39 -12.38 -10.52 12.04
C GLU A 39 -11.06 -11.05 12.62
N VAL A 40 -10.39 -10.24 13.41
CA VAL A 40 -9.18 -10.64 14.12
C VAL A 40 -9.55 -11.28 15.45
N SER A 41 -8.99 -12.44 15.73
CA SER A 41 -9.16 -13.12 17.02
C SER A 41 -8.53 -12.33 18.17
N ARG A 42 -8.98 -12.55 19.39
CA ARG A 42 -8.41 -11.87 20.57
C ARG A 42 -6.90 -12.02 20.64
N PHE A 43 -6.41 -13.25 20.48
CA PHE A 43 -5.01 -13.58 20.28
C PHE A 43 -4.94 -14.27 18.91
N HIS A 44 -4.46 -13.57 17.90
CA HIS A 44 -4.55 -14.05 16.52
C HIS A 44 -3.27 -14.69 16.03
N ALA A 45 -2.18 -14.00 16.18
CA ALA A 45 -0.87 -14.46 15.75
C ALA A 45 0.23 -13.83 16.60
N LYS A 46 1.43 -14.36 16.48
CA LYS A 46 2.62 -13.78 17.10
C LYS A 46 3.79 -13.78 16.14
N LEU A 47 4.65 -12.79 16.26
CA LEU A 47 5.99 -12.84 15.72
C LEU A 47 6.91 -13.45 16.75
N GLN A 48 7.67 -14.43 16.34
CA GLN A 48 8.65 -15.11 17.20
C GLN A 48 10.02 -15.02 16.54
N PRO A 49 11.08 -14.71 17.30
CA PRO A 49 12.43 -14.72 16.76
C PRO A 49 12.79 -16.08 16.18
N ASP A 50 13.42 -16.08 15.02
CA ASP A 50 13.85 -17.28 14.32
C ASP A 50 15.20 -17.03 13.64
N GLY A 51 16.27 -17.36 14.35
CA GLY A 51 17.63 -17.04 13.93
C GLY A 51 17.85 -15.54 13.82
N ASP A 52 18.23 -15.08 12.66
CA ASP A 52 18.50 -13.67 12.37
C ASP A 52 17.25 -12.85 12.02
N GLY A 53 16.08 -13.49 12.04
CA GLY A 53 14.83 -12.86 11.64
C GLY A 53 13.68 -13.22 12.54
N PHE A 54 12.49 -13.18 11.96
CA PHE A 54 11.26 -13.53 12.67
C PHE A 54 10.44 -14.50 11.82
N LYS A 55 9.64 -15.30 12.51
CA LYS A 55 8.56 -16.06 11.90
C LYS A 55 7.23 -15.61 12.50
N VAL A 56 6.20 -15.63 11.70
CA VAL A 56 4.83 -15.47 12.18
C VAL A 56 4.28 -16.84 12.52
N VAL A 57 3.56 -16.91 13.63
CA VAL A 57 2.90 -18.13 14.11
C VAL A 57 1.44 -17.80 14.39
N ASP A 58 0.53 -18.52 13.76
CA ASP A 58 -0.91 -18.41 14.03
C ASP A 58 -1.24 -19.03 15.39
N LEU A 59 -2.08 -18.36 16.16
CA LEU A 59 -2.49 -18.81 17.49
C LEU A 59 -3.90 -19.42 17.45
N GLU A 60 -4.13 -20.32 16.50
CA GLU A 60 -5.43 -20.96 16.28
C GLU A 60 -6.54 -19.92 16.05
N SER A 61 -6.24 -18.94 15.23
CA SER A 61 -7.18 -17.88 14.91
C SER A 61 -8.40 -18.41 14.15
N SER A 62 -9.53 -17.75 14.33
CA SER A 62 -10.79 -18.16 13.68
C SER A 62 -10.73 -18.04 12.17
N ASN A 63 -10.12 -16.98 11.64
CA ASN A 63 -10.04 -16.72 10.21
C ASN A 63 -8.72 -17.13 9.57
N GLY A 64 -7.73 -17.46 10.37
CA GLY A 64 -6.39 -17.83 9.91
C GLY A 64 -5.49 -16.63 9.67
N THR A 65 -4.20 -16.92 9.59
CA THR A 65 -3.15 -15.96 9.24
C THR A 65 -2.67 -16.27 7.83
N PHE A 66 -2.58 -15.24 7.00
CA PHE A 66 -2.12 -15.37 5.62
C PHE A 66 -0.83 -14.59 5.43
N VAL A 67 0.11 -15.18 4.73
CA VAL A 67 1.36 -14.50 4.35
C VAL A 67 1.47 -14.54 2.83
N ASN A 68 1.55 -13.35 2.22
CA ASN A 68 1.56 -13.19 0.77
C ASN A 68 0.39 -13.89 0.05
N GLY A 69 -0.77 -13.96 0.74
CA GLY A 69 -1.97 -14.60 0.22
C GLY A 69 -2.12 -16.09 0.52
N GLU A 70 -1.10 -16.71 1.11
CA GLU A 70 -1.16 -18.12 1.49
C GLU A 70 -1.44 -18.28 2.98
N ARG A 71 -2.40 -19.13 3.31
CA ARG A 71 -2.70 -19.45 4.70
C ARG A 71 -1.55 -20.22 5.33
N SER A 72 -1.04 -19.72 6.44
CA SER A 72 0.12 -20.30 7.11
C SER A 72 -0.10 -20.39 8.60
N THR A 73 0.29 -21.52 9.18
CA THR A 73 0.29 -21.69 10.63
C THR A 73 1.60 -21.23 11.25
N SER A 74 2.69 -21.36 10.52
CA SER A 74 4.01 -20.87 10.91
C SER A 74 4.88 -20.70 9.67
N VAL A 75 5.38 -19.49 9.45
CA VAL A 75 6.26 -19.20 8.31
C VAL A 75 7.29 -18.14 8.68
N ARG A 76 8.52 -18.33 8.22
CA ARG A 76 9.58 -17.35 8.36
C ARG A 76 9.33 -16.17 7.46
N LEU A 77 9.52 -14.97 7.97
CA LEU A 77 9.26 -13.73 7.25
C LEU A 77 10.53 -13.18 6.62
N SER A 78 10.36 -12.66 5.44
CA SER A 78 11.35 -11.87 4.71
C SER A 78 10.92 -10.41 4.67
N SER A 79 11.88 -9.51 4.44
CA SER A 79 11.56 -8.10 4.31
C SER A 79 10.63 -7.86 3.12
N GLY A 80 9.53 -7.18 3.35
CA GLY A 80 8.50 -6.95 2.35
C GLY A 80 7.32 -7.92 2.40
N ASP A 81 7.39 -8.97 3.21
CA ASP A 81 6.29 -9.92 3.32
C ASP A 81 5.04 -9.25 3.91
N ARG A 82 3.91 -9.61 3.32
CA ARG A 82 2.61 -9.09 3.72
C ARG A 82 1.86 -10.14 4.54
N ILE A 83 1.53 -9.75 5.77
CA ILE A 83 0.76 -10.58 6.68
C ILE A 83 -0.69 -10.06 6.69
N GLN A 84 -1.64 -10.94 6.50
CA GLN A 84 -3.06 -10.61 6.56
C GLN A 84 -3.70 -11.31 7.76
N LEU A 85 -4.37 -10.51 8.58
CA LEU A 85 -5.13 -10.93 9.75
C LEU A 85 -6.54 -10.34 9.63
N GLY A 86 -7.52 -11.16 9.25
CA GLY A 86 -8.86 -10.64 8.95
C GLY A 86 -8.82 -9.64 7.80
N LYS A 87 -9.26 -8.42 8.05
CA LYS A 87 -9.21 -7.30 7.09
C LYS A 87 -7.94 -6.45 7.21
N THR A 88 -7.12 -6.73 8.21
CA THR A 88 -5.90 -5.98 8.48
C THR A 88 -4.73 -6.55 7.71
N HIS A 89 -4.02 -5.71 6.99
CA HIS A 89 -2.79 -6.08 6.28
C HIS A 89 -1.60 -5.35 6.88
N ILE A 90 -0.57 -6.13 7.16
CA ILE A 90 0.67 -5.67 7.79
C ILE A 90 1.84 -6.02 6.87
N VAL A 91 2.77 -5.11 6.68
CA VAL A 91 4.03 -5.38 5.98
C VAL A 91 5.15 -5.49 7.00
N PHE A 92 5.91 -6.57 6.91
CA PHE A 92 7.11 -6.79 7.71
C PHE A 92 8.31 -6.23 6.95
N LYS A 93 9.14 -5.45 7.61
CA LYS A 93 10.35 -4.88 7.04
C LYS A 93 11.55 -5.12 7.94
N VAL A 94 12.68 -5.40 7.33
CA VAL A 94 13.97 -5.52 8.00
C VAL A 94 14.75 -4.23 7.74
N ARG A 95 15.04 -3.47 8.78
CA ARG A 95 15.85 -2.27 8.65
C ARG A 95 17.32 -2.67 8.50
N GLY A 96 17.93 -2.21 7.43
CA GLY A 96 19.31 -2.57 7.08
C GLY A 96 19.43 -3.46 5.85
N SER A 97 18.33 -4.03 5.36
CA SER A 97 18.28 -4.62 4.03
C SER A 97 17.77 -3.62 3.00
N GLU A 98 18.22 -2.38 3.12
CA GLU A 98 17.98 -1.38 2.10
C GLU A 98 18.86 -1.69 0.90
N THR A 99 18.63 -2.83 0.28
CA THR A 99 19.06 -3.01 -1.09
C THR A 99 18.08 -2.22 -1.94
N GLY A 100 18.41 -0.99 -2.19
CA GLY A 100 18.10 -0.17 -3.34
C GLY A 100 16.75 -0.23 -4.04
N ASN A 101 15.86 -1.04 -3.59
CA ASN A 101 14.51 -1.13 -4.08
C ASN A 101 13.54 -0.47 -3.12
N ASP A 102 14.07 0.42 -2.34
CA ASP A 102 13.23 1.25 -1.54
C ASP A 102 12.48 2.17 -2.52
N TYR A 103 11.40 1.86 -2.79
CA TYR A 103 10.23 2.40 -3.31
C TYR A 103 10.01 3.86 -3.23
N SER A 104 11.05 4.48 -3.02
CA SER A 104 11.37 5.70 -3.73
C SER A 104 11.03 5.56 -5.20
N ALA A 105 10.78 4.36 -5.64
CA ALA A 105 10.03 4.14 -6.87
C ALA A 105 8.77 4.97 -6.95
N GLU A 106 8.19 5.30 -5.85
CA GLU A 106 7.10 6.26 -5.81
C GLU A 106 7.53 7.63 -6.30
N ILE A 107 8.76 8.00 -6.06
CA ILE A 107 9.35 9.22 -6.61
C ILE A 107 9.46 9.13 -8.14
N HIS A 108 9.54 7.94 -8.68
CA HIS A 108 9.60 7.74 -10.12
C HIS A 108 8.29 8.00 -10.85
N PHE A 109 7.18 8.09 -10.16
CA PHE A 109 5.95 8.52 -10.81
C PHE A 109 6.06 9.94 -11.34
N ASP A 110 6.76 10.80 -10.61
CA ASP A 110 6.98 12.17 -11.06
C ASP A 110 7.91 12.21 -12.27
N ASP A 111 8.93 11.36 -12.28
CA ASP A 111 9.84 11.25 -13.42
C ASP A 111 9.15 10.67 -14.65
N ASN A 112 8.25 9.72 -14.45
CA ASN A 112 7.44 9.19 -15.54
C ASN A 112 6.55 10.25 -16.16
N THR A 113 5.98 11.12 -15.37
CA THR A 113 5.18 12.22 -15.86
C THR A 113 6.03 13.16 -16.72
N ALA A 114 7.25 13.44 -16.30
CA ALA A 114 8.17 14.26 -17.06
C ALA A 114 8.59 13.60 -18.37
N VAL A 115 8.81 12.29 -18.36
CA VAL A 115 9.15 11.53 -19.57
C VAL A 115 7.98 11.50 -20.55
N GLU A 116 6.79 11.32 -20.06
CA GLU A 116 5.59 11.36 -20.89
C GLU A 116 5.41 12.72 -21.54
N SER A 117 5.65 13.78 -20.83
CA SER A 117 5.61 15.13 -21.38
C SER A 117 6.61 15.32 -22.52
N GLN A 118 7.82 14.80 -22.37
CA GLN A 118 8.83 14.87 -23.42
C GLN A 118 8.45 14.04 -24.64
N ILE A 119 7.88 12.88 -24.45
CA ILE A 119 7.41 12.03 -25.54
C ILE A 119 6.27 12.71 -26.29
N LEU A 120 5.33 13.28 -25.58
CA LEU A 120 4.22 14.01 -26.17
C LEU A 120 4.70 15.20 -27.00
N ASP A 121 5.65 15.95 -26.51
CA ASP A 121 6.24 17.05 -27.25
C ASP A 121 6.93 16.57 -28.52
N SER A 122 7.63 15.46 -28.45
CA SER A 122 8.28 14.85 -29.61
C SER A 122 7.26 14.40 -30.67
N VAL A 123 6.19 13.77 -30.21
CA VAL A 123 5.11 13.32 -31.10
C VAL A 123 4.39 14.50 -31.73
N VAL A 124 4.07 15.51 -30.96
CA VAL A 124 3.44 16.73 -31.46
C VAL A 124 4.35 17.41 -32.48
N SER A 125 5.64 17.45 -32.24
CA SER A 125 6.60 18.00 -33.19
C SER A 125 6.63 17.22 -34.52
N SER A 126 6.51 15.89 -34.42
CA SER A 126 6.50 15.04 -35.63
C SER A 126 5.25 15.20 -36.45
N PHE A 127 4.12 15.40 -35.80
CA PHE A 127 2.85 15.60 -36.51
C PHE A 127 2.49 17.05 -36.70
N GLY A 128 3.27 17.94 -36.16
CA GLY A 128 2.98 19.39 -36.14
C GLY A 128 2.93 20.10 -37.46
N GLY A 129 3.23 19.39 -38.52
CA GLY A 129 3.32 20.01 -39.86
C GLY A 129 2.02 20.47 -40.46
N GLY A 130 0.88 20.04 -39.99
CA GLY A 130 -0.33 20.47 -40.70
C GLY A 130 -1.64 20.25 -39.99
N LEU A 131 -1.59 19.51 -38.91
CA LEU A 131 -2.81 19.07 -38.25
C LEU A 131 -3.27 19.93 -37.09
N PRO A 132 -2.40 20.67 -36.43
CA PRO A 132 -2.79 21.36 -35.22
C PRO A 132 -3.80 22.47 -35.40
N LEU A 133 -3.93 22.99 -36.59
CA LEU A 133 -4.79 24.13 -36.84
C LEU A 133 -6.27 23.77 -36.88
N ALA A 134 -6.61 22.66 -37.47
CA ALA A 134 -7.99 22.21 -37.55
C ALA A 134 -8.49 21.69 -36.18
N ASP A 135 -7.62 21.06 -35.47
CA ASP A 135 -7.97 20.40 -34.21
C ASP A 135 -8.00 21.35 -33.03
N ALA A 136 -7.33 22.46 -33.10
CA ALA A 136 -7.27 23.42 -32.00
C ALA A 136 -8.66 23.97 -31.62
N GLY A 137 -9.52 24.17 -32.55
CA GLY A 137 -10.89 24.62 -32.28
C GLY A 137 -11.74 23.53 -31.63
N VAL A 138 -11.56 22.30 -32.05
CA VAL A 138 -12.28 21.15 -31.50
C VAL A 138 -11.80 20.82 -30.09
N LEU A 139 -10.51 20.88 -29.87
CA LEU A 139 -9.91 20.64 -28.57
C LEU A 139 -10.37 21.62 -27.50
N THR A 140 -10.65 22.84 -27.87
CA THR A 140 -11.15 23.86 -26.95
C THR A 140 -12.52 23.50 -26.39
N GLY A 141 -13.37 22.92 -27.21
CA GLY A 141 -14.67 22.43 -26.79
C GLY A 141 -14.57 21.23 -25.83
N ASP A 142 -13.69 20.32 -26.14
CA ASP A 142 -13.48 19.12 -25.30
C ASP A 142 -12.88 19.46 -23.93
N ASN A 143 -12.01 20.43 -23.88
CA ASN A 143 -11.45 20.88 -22.61
C ASN A 143 -12.51 21.39 -21.64
N SER A 144 -13.55 22.04 -22.15
CA SER A 144 -14.64 22.50 -21.29
C SER A 144 -15.44 21.34 -20.71
N GLN A 145 -15.66 20.31 -21.48
CA GLN A 145 -16.33 19.09 -21.01
C GLN A 145 -15.48 18.31 -20.02
N SER A 146 -14.21 18.18 -20.28
CA SER A 146 -13.28 17.51 -19.38
C SER A 146 -13.21 18.19 -18.03
N LYS A 147 -13.25 19.50 -17.99
CA LYS A 147 -13.30 20.26 -16.73
C LYS A 147 -14.55 19.97 -15.93
N MET A 148 -15.69 19.89 -16.57
CA MET A 148 -16.95 19.57 -15.90
C MET A 148 -16.94 18.16 -15.32
N GLU A 149 -16.42 17.21 -16.04
CA GLU A 149 -16.29 15.84 -15.55
C GLU A 149 -15.36 15.74 -14.33
N ALA A 150 -14.24 16.44 -14.38
CA ALA A 150 -13.31 16.47 -13.24
C ALA A 150 -13.94 17.09 -11.99
N ASP A 151 -14.71 18.14 -12.13
CA ASP A 151 -15.41 18.75 -11.01
C ASP A 151 -16.48 17.83 -10.44
N THR A 152 -17.19 17.13 -11.29
CA THR A 152 -18.20 16.14 -10.88
C THR A 152 -17.54 15.00 -10.11
N LEU A 153 -16.43 14.48 -10.60
CA LEU A 153 -15.67 13.44 -9.91
C LEU A 153 -15.14 13.89 -8.55
N ARG A 154 -14.66 15.11 -8.47
CA ARG A 154 -14.22 15.68 -7.17
C ARG A 154 -15.35 15.76 -6.17
N SER A 155 -16.50 16.23 -6.59
CA SER A 155 -17.67 16.29 -5.72
C SER A 155 -18.09 14.90 -5.25
N HIS A 156 -18.02 13.91 -6.11
CA HIS A 156 -18.37 12.55 -5.78
C HIS A 156 -17.38 11.93 -4.78
N LEU A 157 -16.10 12.13 -4.97
CA LEU A 157 -15.08 11.70 -4.04
C LEU A 157 -15.21 12.37 -2.67
N GLN A 158 -15.56 13.64 -2.64
CA GLN A 158 -15.74 14.38 -1.40
C GLN A 158 -16.93 13.84 -0.59
N VAL A 159 -18.00 13.45 -1.26
CA VAL A 159 -19.16 12.81 -0.60
C VAL A 159 -18.78 11.45 0.01
N MET A 160 -17.94 10.68 -0.66
CA MET A 160 -17.46 9.39 -0.15
C MET A 160 -16.61 9.56 1.11
N TYR A 161 -15.87 10.64 1.24
CA TYR A 161 -15.07 10.91 2.43
C TYR A 161 -15.87 11.35 3.65
N GLN A 162 -17.07 11.84 3.46
CA GLN A 162 -17.95 12.32 4.55
C GLN A 162 -18.81 11.20 5.14
N THR A 163 -18.84 10.06 4.53
CA THR A 163 -19.55 8.87 5.03
C THR A 163 -18.61 7.91 5.72
#